data_fdb74d0d00991eec0aa35ff5ba86be24
#
_entry.id   fdb74d0d00991eec0aa35ff5ba86be24
#
_cell.length_a   1.000
_cell.length_b   1.000
_cell.length_c   1.000
_cell.angle_alpha   90.00
_cell.angle_beta   90.00
_cell.angle_gamma   90.00
#
_symmetry.space_group_name_H-M   'P 1'
#
loop_
_entity.id
_entity.type
_entity.pdbx_description
1 polymer ?
#
loop_
_entity_poly.entity_id
_entity_poly.type
_entity_poly.pdbx_seq_one_letter_code
_entity_poly.pdbx_strand_id
1 'polypeptide(L)'
;RRGVRLVSALDIPLSLRLPKKTAKALEGAGILTVGDLLLVAPRRYYHWGRLTPLSSLREGEDATILAEVAGTHLVANRSGSGVRLEVSLTDGVQFLSATFFAKNQFKLAPIERLLTPGASFLFAGKVGAYRGKLQLTHPSFEGVDGEDVDRIATRPIPIYPATGKLTSWAIARAVGMVLEHLDDADVPD
;
A
#
# COMPACT_ATOMS: atom_id res chain seq x y z
N ARG A 1 16.56 -44.43 -17.03
CA ARG A 1 16.69 -42.99 -17.35
C ARG A 1 15.73 -42.26 -16.39
N ARG A 2 16.26 -41.66 -15.33
CA ARG A 2 15.48 -40.79 -14.45
C ARG A 2 15.30 -39.48 -15.23
N GLY A 3 14.05 -39.19 -15.63
CA GLY A 3 13.70 -37.90 -16.20
C GLY A 3 13.97 -36.82 -15.17
N VAL A 4 14.79 -35.85 -15.50
CA VAL A 4 14.94 -34.60 -14.74
C VAL A 4 13.59 -33.91 -14.87
N ARG A 5 12.82 -33.90 -13.81
CA ARG A 5 11.61 -33.07 -13.70
C ARG A 5 12.11 -31.61 -13.70
N LEU A 6 11.93 -30.91 -14.80
CA LEU A 6 12.10 -29.46 -14.82
C LEU A 6 11.15 -28.91 -13.77
N VAL A 7 11.70 -28.40 -12.68
CA VAL A 7 10.93 -27.71 -11.64
C VAL A 7 10.47 -26.41 -12.28
N SER A 8 9.16 -26.26 -12.43
CA SER A 8 8.60 -25.01 -12.93
C SER A 8 8.98 -23.86 -11.99
N ALA A 9 9.23 -22.67 -12.53
CA ALA A 9 9.48 -21.49 -11.72
C ALA A 9 8.33 -21.24 -10.71
N LEU A 10 7.13 -21.70 -11.02
CA LEU A 10 5.96 -21.63 -10.15
C LEU A 10 6.02 -22.56 -8.92
N ASP A 11 6.78 -23.66 -9.01
CA ASP A 11 6.95 -24.62 -7.90
C ASP A 11 8.02 -24.19 -6.89
N ILE A 12 8.72 -23.08 -7.16
CA ILE A 12 9.78 -22.57 -6.28
C ILE A 12 9.17 -22.13 -4.95
N PRO A 13 9.71 -22.60 -3.80
CA PRO A 13 9.27 -22.13 -2.48
C PRO A 13 9.54 -20.63 -2.31
N LEU A 14 8.58 -19.91 -1.70
CA LEU A 14 8.69 -18.47 -1.46
C LEU A 14 9.89 -18.10 -0.58
N SER A 15 10.32 -18.99 0.30
CA SER A 15 11.50 -18.81 1.15
C SER A 15 12.80 -18.63 0.38
N LEU A 16 12.87 -19.05 -0.90
CA LEU A 16 14.01 -18.88 -1.79
C LEU A 16 13.95 -17.58 -2.61
N ARG A 17 12.79 -16.93 -2.66
CA ARG A 17 12.55 -15.74 -3.50
C ARG A 17 12.25 -14.48 -2.69
N LEU A 18 11.82 -14.62 -1.45
CA LEU A 18 11.39 -13.52 -0.60
C LEU A 18 12.18 -13.45 0.71
N PRO A 19 12.26 -12.28 1.33
CA PRO A 19 12.83 -12.13 2.67
C PRO A 19 12.15 -13.07 3.67
N LYS A 20 12.91 -13.70 4.56
CA LYS A 20 12.43 -14.74 5.52
C LYS A 20 11.16 -14.33 6.26
N LYS A 21 11.06 -13.07 6.69
CA LYS A 21 9.88 -12.56 7.43
C LYS A 21 8.63 -12.56 6.56
N THR A 22 8.76 -12.17 5.30
CA THR A 22 7.65 -12.12 4.33
C THR A 22 7.23 -13.53 3.93
N ALA A 23 8.19 -14.39 3.59
CA ALA A 23 7.93 -15.78 3.25
C ALA A 23 7.19 -16.50 4.39
N LYS A 24 7.67 -16.40 5.63
CA LYS A 24 7.04 -17.01 6.81
C LYS A 24 5.61 -16.49 7.06
N ALA A 25 5.35 -15.21 6.79
CA ALA A 25 4.01 -14.65 6.94
C ALA A 25 3.04 -15.19 5.88
N LEU A 26 3.51 -15.38 4.63
CA LEU A 26 2.75 -15.98 3.52
C LEU A 26 2.51 -17.47 3.75
N GLU A 27 3.54 -18.20 4.19
CA GLU A 27 3.44 -19.62 4.57
C GLU A 27 2.39 -19.85 5.68
N GLY A 28 2.34 -18.94 6.66
CA GLY A 28 1.32 -18.97 7.72
C GLY A 28 -0.11 -18.72 7.23
N ALA A 29 -0.27 -18.20 6.02
CA ALA A 29 -1.54 -18.03 5.30
C ALA A 29 -1.81 -19.14 4.27
N GLY A 30 -0.95 -20.18 4.20
CA GLY A 30 -1.09 -21.29 3.26
C GLY A 30 -0.53 -21.03 1.87
N ILE A 31 0.22 -19.95 1.66
CA ILE A 31 0.86 -19.57 0.39
C ILE A 31 2.32 -20.00 0.46
N LEU A 32 2.69 -21.09 -0.20
CA LEU A 32 3.97 -21.78 -0.02
C LEU A 32 4.93 -21.54 -1.21
N THR A 33 4.38 -21.47 -2.41
CA THR A 33 5.15 -21.40 -3.67
C THR A 33 4.90 -20.10 -4.41
N VAL A 34 5.72 -19.83 -5.39
CA VAL A 34 5.53 -18.73 -6.36
C VAL A 34 4.17 -18.85 -7.03
N GLY A 35 3.79 -20.05 -7.47
CA GLY A 35 2.49 -20.30 -8.08
C GLY A 35 1.33 -20.00 -7.16
N ASP A 36 1.39 -20.43 -5.90
CA ASP A 36 0.37 -20.11 -4.91
C ASP A 36 0.19 -18.60 -4.75
N LEU A 37 1.30 -17.85 -4.70
CA LEU A 37 1.27 -16.41 -4.55
C LEU A 37 0.64 -15.70 -5.75
N LEU A 38 0.99 -16.13 -6.98
CA LEU A 38 0.44 -15.56 -8.21
C LEU A 38 -1.04 -15.89 -8.43
N LEU A 39 -1.52 -16.98 -7.84
CA LEU A 39 -2.94 -17.36 -7.83
C LEU A 39 -3.77 -16.56 -6.81
N VAL A 40 -3.15 -15.81 -5.91
CA VAL A 40 -3.88 -14.91 -5.01
C VAL A 40 -4.48 -13.76 -5.82
N ALA A 41 -5.74 -13.90 -6.20
CA ALA A 41 -6.42 -12.87 -6.98
C ALA A 41 -6.72 -11.63 -6.12
N PRO A 42 -6.47 -10.43 -6.65
CA PRO A 42 -6.94 -9.20 -6.01
C PRO A 42 -8.47 -9.19 -5.92
N ARG A 43 -9.01 -8.76 -4.80
CA ARG A 43 -10.48 -8.60 -4.64
C ARG A 43 -11.03 -7.48 -5.49
N ARG A 44 -10.20 -6.45 -5.73
CA ARG A 44 -10.51 -5.29 -6.57
C ARG A 44 -9.21 -4.61 -6.96
N TYR A 45 -9.28 -3.80 -8.00
CA TYR A 45 -8.22 -2.88 -8.35
C TYR A 45 -8.63 -1.47 -7.92
N TYR A 46 -7.72 -0.77 -7.29
CA TYR A 46 -7.87 0.66 -7.06
C TYR A 46 -7.14 1.38 -8.18
N HIS A 47 -7.84 2.24 -8.88
CA HIS A 47 -7.20 3.12 -9.85
C HIS A 47 -6.85 4.41 -9.12
N TRP A 48 -5.59 4.82 -9.14
CA TRP A 48 -5.20 6.13 -8.61
C TRP A 48 -6.04 7.25 -9.24
N GLY A 49 -6.47 7.03 -10.47
CA GLY A 49 -7.33 7.95 -11.18
C GLY A 49 -6.62 9.23 -11.55
N ARG A 50 -7.42 10.20 -11.95
CA ARG A 50 -6.93 11.53 -12.28
C ARG A 50 -6.55 12.26 -10.99
N LEU A 51 -5.37 12.90 -10.96
CA LEU A 51 -4.96 13.73 -9.83
C LEU A 51 -5.97 14.86 -9.61
N THR A 52 -6.41 14.99 -8.37
CA THR A 52 -7.33 16.05 -7.95
C THR A 52 -6.54 17.08 -7.16
N PRO A 53 -6.54 18.35 -7.59
CA PRO A 53 -5.94 19.43 -6.80
C PRO A 53 -6.61 19.54 -5.42
N LEU A 54 -5.86 19.88 -4.38
CA LEU A 54 -6.41 20.03 -3.02
C LEU A 54 -7.55 21.06 -2.97
N SER A 55 -7.46 22.10 -3.81
CA SER A 55 -8.48 23.16 -3.94
C SER A 55 -9.82 22.68 -4.49
N SER A 56 -9.84 21.53 -5.18
CA SER A 56 -11.03 20.99 -5.83
C SER A 56 -11.69 19.84 -5.07
N LEU A 57 -11.13 19.45 -3.91
CA LEU A 57 -11.64 18.35 -3.11
C LEU A 57 -13.04 18.65 -2.56
N ARG A 58 -13.92 17.65 -2.61
CA ARG A 58 -15.27 17.71 -2.04
C ARG A 58 -15.51 16.53 -1.13
N GLU A 59 -16.23 16.76 -0.04
CA GLU A 59 -16.64 15.71 0.87
C GLU A 59 -17.48 14.64 0.14
N GLY A 60 -17.18 13.37 0.42
CA GLY A 60 -17.87 12.21 -0.14
C GLY A 60 -17.29 11.68 -1.44
N GLU A 61 -16.40 12.40 -2.10
CA GLU A 61 -15.73 11.97 -3.34
C GLU A 61 -14.53 11.05 -3.04
N ASP A 62 -14.24 10.14 -3.96
CA ASP A 62 -12.96 9.45 -4.00
C ASP A 62 -11.95 10.32 -4.74
N ALA A 63 -10.83 10.60 -4.12
CA ALA A 63 -9.80 11.46 -4.69
C ALA A 63 -8.43 10.80 -4.66
N THR A 64 -7.63 11.12 -5.67
CA THR A 64 -6.20 10.86 -5.69
C THR A 64 -5.48 12.20 -5.74
N ILE A 65 -4.62 12.43 -4.76
CA ILE A 65 -3.87 13.66 -4.62
C ILE A 65 -2.37 13.40 -4.62
N LEU A 66 -1.60 14.30 -5.19
CA LEU A 66 -0.17 14.41 -4.98
C LEU A 66 0.07 15.46 -3.91
N ALA A 67 0.75 15.09 -2.84
CA ALA A 67 1.03 16.03 -1.76
C ALA A 67 2.36 15.71 -1.07
N GLU A 68 2.99 16.76 -0.55
CA GLU A 68 4.14 16.65 0.33
C GLU A 68 3.67 16.48 1.78
N VAL A 69 4.38 15.69 2.55
CA VAL A 69 4.18 15.56 3.99
C VAL A 69 4.77 16.79 4.68
N ALA A 70 3.93 17.67 5.19
CA ALA A 70 4.36 18.83 5.96
C ALA A 70 4.72 18.46 7.41
N GLY A 71 4.10 17.43 7.98
CA GLY A 71 4.39 16.97 9.33
C GLY A 71 3.52 15.80 9.74
N THR A 72 3.95 15.11 10.78
CA THR A 72 3.22 13.98 11.39
C THR A 72 3.06 14.21 12.88
N HIS A 73 1.93 13.82 13.44
CA HIS A 73 1.63 13.94 14.86
C HIS A 73 0.87 12.74 15.40
N LEU A 74 1.46 12.03 16.35
CA LEU A 74 0.84 10.89 17.02
C LEU A 74 0.04 11.36 18.23
N VAL A 75 -1.25 11.04 18.27
CA VAL A 75 -2.19 11.49 19.30
C VAL A 75 -2.94 10.31 19.90
N ALA A 76 -3.09 10.31 21.23
CA ALA A 76 -4.01 9.41 21.90
C ALA A 76 -5.47 9.78 21.58
N ASN A 77 -6.32 8.78 21.35
CA ASN A 77 -7.75 9.03 21.13
C ASN A 77 -8.43 9.52 22.42
N ARG A 78 -9.30 10.50 22.29
CA ARG A 78 -10.05 11.05 23.44
C ARG A 78 -10.97 10.04 24.13
N SER A 79 -11.38 9.00 23.42
CA SER A 79 -12.20 7.91 23.95
C SER A 79 -11.43 6.95 24.88
N GLY A 80 -10.14 7.20 25.14
CA GLY A 80 -9.29 6.34 25.98
C GLY A 80 -8.84 5.04 25.34
N SER A 81 -9.31 4.71 24.13
CA SER A 81 -8.90 3.51 23.42
C SER A 81 -8.24 3.83 22.08
N GLY A 82 -6.95 3.45 21.96
CA GLY A 82 -6.19 3.58 20.72
C GLY A 82 -5.52 4.94 20.52
N VAL A 83 -4.82 5.01 19.41
CA VAL A 83 -4.03 6.16 18.97
C VAL A 83 -4.34 6.46 17.51
N ARG A 84 -4.06 7.68 17.10
CA ARG A 84 -4.11 8.08 15.68
C ARG A 84 -2.84 8.82 15.29
N LEU A 85 -2.42 8.62 14.08
CA LEU A 85 -1.39 9.40 13.41
C LEU A 85 -2.10 10.42 12.52
N GLU A 86 -1.91 11.67 12.81
CA GLU A 86 -2.35 12.80 11.99
C GLU A 86 -1.19 13.24 11.12
N VAL A 87 -1.40 13.21 9.80
CA VAL A 87 -0.40 13.60 8.80
C VAL A 87 -0.92 14.86 8.11
N SER A 88 -0.15 15.92 8.19
CA SER A 88 -0.44 17.17 7.47
C SER A 88 0.16 17.08 6.07
N LEU A 89 -0.68 17.20 5.07
CA LEU A 89 -0.35 17.14 3.64
C LEU A 89 -0.48 18.53 3.04
N THR A 90 0.38 18.87 2.09
CA THR A 90 0.32 20.15 1.37
C THR A 90 0.68 20.00 -0.10
N ASP A 91 0.08 20.83 -0.93
CA ASP A 91 0.48 21.06 -2.33
C ASP A 91 1.33 22.35 -2.49
N GLY A 92 1.78 22.92 -1.35
CA GLY A 92 2.49 24.19 -1.29
C GLY A 92 1.58 25.40 -1.08
N VAL A 93 0.28 25.27 -1.29
CA VAL A 93 -0.73 26.34 -1.14
C VAL A 93 -1.76 26.01 -0.06
N GLN A 94 -2.27 24.78 -0.10
CA GLN A 94 -3.31 24.32 0.79
C GLN A 94 -2.84 23.16 1.67
N PHE A 95 -3.59 22.90 2.74
CA PHE A 95 -3.34 21.80 3.65
C PHE A 95 -4.54 20.86 3.72
N LEU A 96 -4.25 19.57 3.81
CA LEU A 96 -5.20 18.50 4.02
C LEU A 96 -4.69 17.60 5.14
N SER A 97 -5.57 17.04 5.95
CA SER A 97 -5.18 16.02 6.94
C SER A 97 -5.40 14.62 6.40
N ALA A 98 -4.42 13.73 6.59
CA ALA A 98 -4.63 12.29 6.49
C ALA A 98 -4.52 11.69 7.89
N THR A 99 -5.49 10.84 8.27
CA THR A 99 -5.57 10.29 9.62
C THR A 99 -5.58 8.77 9.58
N PHE A 100 -4.70 8.16 10.36
CA PHE A 100 -4.58 6.71 10.52
C PHE A 100 -4.87 6.34 11.97
N PHE A 101 -5.83 5.47 12.21
CA PHE A 101 -6.20 4.99 13.53
C PHE A 101 -5.62 3.61 13.83
N ALA A 102 -5.18 3.36 15.06
CA ALA A 102 -4.77 2.04 15.51
C ALA A 102 -5.04 1.84 17.00
N LYS A 103 -5.04 0.57 17.42
CA LYS A 103 -5.19 0.21 18.84
C LYS A 103 -3.97 0.63 19.67
N ASN A 104 -2.79 0.69 19.06
CA ASN A 104 -1.55 1.10 19.72
C ASN A 104 -0.58 1.74 18.72
N GLN A 105 0.38 2.49 19.24
CA GLN A 105 1.38 3.23 18.45
C GLN A 105 2.29 2.34 17.60
N PHE A 106 2.55 1.09 18.01
CA PHE A 106 3.43 0.19 17.28
C PHE A 106 2.89 -0.17 15.89
N LYS A 107 1.56 -0.11 15.71
CA LYS A 107 0.92 -0.35 14.41
C LYS A 107 1.06 0.86 13.48
N LEU A 108 1.22 2.06 14.00
CA LEU A 108 1.38 3.30 13.24
C LEU A 108 2.85 3.65 12.97
N ALA A 109 3.78 3.14 13.79
CA ALA A 109 5.20 3.42 13.63
C ALA A 109 5.77 3.11 12.22
N PRO A 110 5.38 2.04 11.51
CA PRO A 110 5.83 1.83 10.13
C PRO A 110 5.32 2.91 9.18
N ILE A 111 4.07 3.37 9.35
CA ILE A 111 3.48 4.44 8.53
C ILE A 111 4.19 5.76 8.80
N GLU A 112 4.38 6.10 10.06
CA GLU A 112 5.08 7.31 10.49
C GLU A 112 6.52 7.39 9.95
N ARG A 113 7.23 6.26 9.93
CA ARG A 113 8.58 6.19 9.36
C ARG A 113 8.62 6.38 7.85
N LEU A 114 7.58 5.97 7.13
CA LEU A 114 7.48 6.13 5.69
C LEU A 114 7.10 7.56 5.32
N LEU A 115 6.12 8.14 6.03
CA LEU A 115 5.60 9.47 5.78
C LEU A 115 6.48 10.54 6.44
N THR A 116 7.72 10.65 5.97
CA THR A 116 8.67 11.64 6.50
C THR A 116 8.37 13.04 5.98
N PRO A 117 8.45 14.08 6.82
CA PRO A 117 8.31 15.46 6.39
C PRO A 117 9.25 15.83 5.24
N GLY A 118 8.73 16.52 4.23
CA GLY A 118 9.44 16.92 3.02
C GLY A 118 9.40 15.89 1.89
N ALA A 119 8.91 14.67 2.13
CA ALA A 119 8.75 13.66 1.10
C ALA A 119 7.37 13.78 0.42
N SER A 120 7.33 13.53 -0.89
CA SER A 120 6.11 13.58 -1.70
C SER A 120 5.51 12.19 -1.89
N PHE A 121 4.19 12.11 -1.81
CA PHE A 121 3.43 10.88 -1.97
C PHE A 121 2.16 11.12 -2.78
N LEU A 122 1.72 10.07 -3.47
CA LEU A 122 0.34 9.95 -3.91
C LEU A 122 -0.49 9.42 -2.74
N PHE A 123 -1.62 10.06 -2.47
CA PHE A 123 -2.62 9.59 -1.53
C PHE A 123 -3.93 9.36 -2.25
N ALA A 124 -4.59 8.25 -1.96
CA ALA A 124 -5.89 7.95 -2.53
C ALA A 124 -6.85 7.48 -1.44
N GLY A 125 -8.05 7.99 -1.49
CA GLY A 125 -9.10 7.64 -0.54
C GLY A 125 -10.34 8.49 -0.67
N LYS A 126 -11.32 8.15 0.14
CA LYS A 126 -12.55 8.93 0.24
C LYS A 126 -12.32 10.19 1.07
N VAL A 127 -12.71 11.32 0.52
CA VAL A 127 -12.66 12.61 1.21
C VAL A 127 -13.79 12.67 2.22
N GLY A 128 -13.44 12.79 3.48
CA GLY A 128 -14.39 13.02 4.57
C GLY A 128 -14.24 14.43 5.14
N ALA A 129 -15.06 14.78 6.12
CA ALA A 129 -14.91 16.00 6.88
C ALA A 129 -14.90 15.71 8.39
N TYR A 130 -14.04 16.42 9.11
CA TYR A 130 -14.01 16.41 10.54
C TYR A 130 -13.89 17.84 11.06
N ARG A 131 -14.85 18.29 11.89
CA ARG A 131 -14.92 19.66 12.44
C ARG A 131 -14.86 20.74 11.35
N GLY A 132 -15.54 20.50 10.23
CA GLY A 132 -15.58 21.44 9.11
C GLY A 132 -14.31 21.49 8.24
N LYS A 133 -13.34 20.61 8.47
CA LYS A 133 -12.13 20.47 7.64
C LYS A 133 -12.15 19.16 6.88
N LEU A 134 -11.80 19.21 5.61
CA LEU A 134 -11.65 18.00 4.80
C LEU A 134 -10.46 17.17 5.29
N GLN A 135 -10.62 15.86 5.22
CA GLN A 135 -9.57 14.90 5.57
C GLN A 135 -9.69 13.61 4.77
N LEU A 136 -8.59 12.87 4.69
CA LEU A 136 -8.55 11.47 4.26
C LEU A 136 -8.42 10.58 5.49
N THR A 137 -9.24 9.54 5.58
CA THR A 137 -9.16 8.56 6.67
C THR A 137 -8.64 7.24 6.12
N HIS A 138 -7.52 6.76 6.67
CA HIS A 138 -6.82 5.57 6.19
C HIS A 138 -6.58 5.58 4.67
N PRO A 139 -6.07 6.66 4.07
CA PRO A 139 -5.80 6.67 2.64
C PRO A 139 -4.75 5.61 2.29
N SER A 140 -4.84 5.08 1.09
CA SER A 140 -3.70 4.41 0.45
C SER A 140 -2.68 5.47 0.07
N PHE A 141 -1.38 5.15 0.16
CA PHE A 141 -0.33 6.08 -0.23
C PHE A 141 0.84 5.35 -0.87
N GLU A 142 1.53 6.03 -1.77
CA GLU A 142 2.73 5.54 -2.47
C GLU A 142 3.73 6.69 -2.62
N GLY A 143 5.00 6.43 -2.30
CA GLY A 143 6.07 7.40 -2.46
C GLY A 143 6.31 7.71 -3.93
N VAL A 144 6.57 8.96 -4.23
CA VAL A 144 6.83 9.44 -5.59
C VAL A 144 8.23 10.01 -5.66
N ASP A 145 9.11 9.34 -6.41
CA ASP A 145 10.40 9.87 -6.79
C ASP A 145 10.25 10.61 -8.12
N GLY A 146 10.18 11.92 -8.05
CA GLY A 146 10.32 13.00 -9.02
C GLY A 146 9.84 12.85 -10.48
N GLU A 147 10.00 11.72 -11.15
CA GLU A 147 9.78 11.61 -12.61
C GLU A 147 8.58 10.74 -13.03
N ASP A 148 7.92 10.05 -12.11
CA ASP A 148 6.95 9.00 -12.45
C ASP A 148 5.50 9.25 -12.00
N VAL A 149 5.13 10.48 -11.64
CA VAL A 149 3.80 10.79 -11.09
C VAL A 149 2.67 10.35 -12.03
N ASP A 150 2.76 10.69 -13.31
CA ASP A 150 1.72 10.35 -14.29
C ASP A 150 1.67 8.84 -14.55
N ARG A 151 2.83 8.17 -14.54
CA ARG A 151 2.92 6.72 -14.73
C ARG A 151 2.36 5.96 -13.53
N ILE A 152 2.62 6.43 -12.31
CA ILE A 152 2.10 5.81 -11.09
C ILE A 152 0.59 6.06 -10.99
N ALA A 153 0.11 7.26 -11.32
CA ALA A 153 -1.31 7.59 -11.28
C ALA A 153 -2.17 6.74 -12.24
N THR A 154 -1.59 6.23 -13.33
CA THR A 154 -2.30 5.39 -14.31
C THR A 154 -2.27 3.89 -13.98
N ARG A 155 -1.41 3.44 -13.07
CA ARG A 155 -1.32 2.00 -12.71
C ARG A 155 -2.43 1.58 -11.78
N PRO A 156 -3.18 0.50 -12.10
CA PRO A 156 -4.14 -0.07 -11.17
C PRO A 156 -3.41 -0.69 -9.95
N ILE A 157 -3.86 -0.33 -8.75
CA ILE A 157 -3.34 -0.92 -7.52
C ILE A 157 -4.18 -2.13 -7.17
N PRO A 158 -3.61 -3.32 -7.14
CA PRO A 158 -4.32 -4.51 -6.72
C PRO A 158 -4.58 -4.48 -5.20
N ILE A 159 -5.82 -4.62 -4.80
CA ILE A 159 -6.22 -4.77 -3.40
C ILE A 159 -6.42 -6.25 -3.11
N TYR A 160 -5.45 -6.84 -2.45
CA TYR A 160 -5.49 -8.24 -2.05
C TYR A 160 -6.30 -8.44 -0.75
N PRO A 161 -6.87 -9.64 -0.54
CA PRO A 161 -7.52 -9.97 0.73
C PRO A 161 -6.49 -9.97 1.86
N ALA A 162 -6.63 -9.03 2.80
CA ALA A 162 -5.82 -9.01 4.01
C ALA A 162 -6.26 -10.16 4.93
N THR A 163 -5.31 -10.98 5.38
CA THR A 163 -5.56 -12.08 6.33
C THR A 163 -4.59 -12.00 7.50
N GLY A 164 -5.11 -11.86 8.71
CA GLY A 164 -4.31 -11.90 9.93
C GLY A 164 -3.16 -10.87 9.95
N LYS A 165 -1.94 -11.35 9.79
CA LYS A 165 -0.71 -10.54 9.81
C LYS A 165 -0.28 -10.03 8.44
N LEU A 166 -0.95 -10.49 7.36
CA LEU A 166 -0.67 -10.08 5.98
C LEU A 166 -1.59 -8.94 5.58
N THR A 167 -0.99 -7.80 5.26
CA THR A 167 -1.69 -6.67 4.66
C THR A 167 -1.73 -6.83 3.14
N SER A 168 -2.70 -6.19 2.47
CA SER A 168 -2.76 -6.13 1.00
C SER A 168 -1.43 -5.66 0.39
N TRP A 169 -0.77 -4.69 1.00
CA TRP A 169 0.54 -4.17 0.59
C TRP A 169 1.66 -5.21 0.68
N ALA A 170 1.67 -6.02 1.73
CA ALA A 170 2.68 -7.07 1.88
C ALA A 170 2.55 -8.12 0.76
N ILE A 171 1.32 -8.45 0.37
CA ILE A 171 1.04 -9.37 -0.74
C ILE A 171 1.42 -8.72 -2.07
N ALA A 172 0.98 -7.49 -2.32
CA ALA A 172 1.31 -6.76 -3.55
C ALA A 172 2.83 -6.62 -3.76
N ARG A 173 3.57 -6.27 -2.70
CA ARG A 173 5.03 -6.19 -2.73
C ARG A 173 5.68 -7.54 -2.99
N ALA A 174 5.18 -8.61 -2.38
CA ALA A 174 5.70 -9.96 -2.60
C ALA A 174 5.47 -10.42 -4.04
N VAL A 175 4.29 -10.14 -4.61
CA VAL A 175 3.98 -10.39 -6.03
C VAL A 175 4.95 -9.62 -6.93
N GLY A 176 5.16 -8.32 -6.68
CA GLY A 176 6.10 -7.50 -7.43
C GLY A 176 7.52 -8.08 -7.43
N MET A 177 8.05 -8.44 -6.24
CA MET A 177 9.39 -9.04 -6.11
C MET A 177 9.53 -10.37 -6.86
N VAL A 178 8.47 -11.18 -6.89
CA VAL A 178 8.48 -12.45 -7.61
C VAL A 178 8.43 -12.22 -9.11
N LEU A 179 7.57 -11.30 -9.58
CA LEU A 179 7.43 -10.99 -11.00
C LEU A 179 8.72 -10.41 -11.62
N GLU A 180 9.50 -9.63 -10.85
CA GLU A 180 10.81 -9.12 -11.31
C GLU A 180 11.84 -10.23 -11.61
N HIS A 181 11.62 -11.44 -11.12
CA HIS A 181 12.52 -12.59 -11.26
C HIS A 181 11.93 -13.73 -12.12
N LEU A 182 10.77 -13.51 -12.72
CA LEU A 182 10.15 -14.43 -13.67
C LEU A 182 10.39 -13.93 -15.09
N ASP A 183 10.94 -14.79 -15.94
CA ASP A 183 11.01 -14.54 -17.37
C ASP A 183 9.70 -14.99 -18.05
N ASP A 184 9.38 -14.41 -19.22
CA ASP A 184 8.19 -14.76 -20.01
C ASP A 184 8.11 -16.26 -20.34
N ALA A 185 9.24 -16.96 -20.36
CA ALA A 185 9.34 -18.41 -20.57
C ALA A 185 8.88 -19.24 -19.34
N ASP A 186 8.75 -18.63 -18.18
CA ASP A 186 8.39 -19.30 -16.93
C ASP A 186 6.87 -19.33 -16.68
N VAL A 187 6.10 -18.58 -17.47
CA VAL A 187 4.63 -18.50 -17.37
C VAL A 187 4.03 -19.43 -18.43
N PRO A 188 3.31 -20.48 -18.03
CA PRO A 188 2.61 -21.32 -18.99
C PRO A 188 1.47 -20.56 -19.67
N ASP A 189 1.28 -20.78 -20.99
CA ASP A 189 0.15 -20.28 -21.77
C ASP A 189 -1.21 -20.71 -21.20
#